data_1e0ddc5ecf153f3df8fe0973b8dd1a2e
#
_entry.id   1e0ddc5ecf153f3df8fe0973b8dd1a2e
#
_cell.length_a   1.000
_cell.length_b   1.000
_cell.length_c   1.000
_cell.angle_alpha   90.00
_cell.angle_beta   90.00
_cell.angle_gamma   90.00
#
_symmetry.space_group_name_H-M   'P 1'
#
loop_
_entity.id
_entity.type
_entity.pdbx_description
1 polymer ?
#
loop_
_entity_poly.entity_id
_entity_poly.type
_entity_poly.pdbx_seq_one_letter_code
_entity_poly.pdbx_strand_id
1 'polypeptide(L)'
;LGIPYGKAERFQPPKPCDPWEEEKDCTHFGKFAIETDEKENEWQIHSEDCLNLNVFTPSCQGKYPVVVNLHGGAFQNGAADRTAPFSRDVVFVGVNYRLGVWGFLQMPGLPSSGNNGLLDQILALHWVKNEIAAFGGDPQRITVMGLSAGAKSVGALLAAPGARDTFSQAILSSGAT
;
A
#
# COMPACT_ATOMS: atom_id res chain seq x y z
N LEU A 1 -2.03 10.45 -7.75
CA LEU A 1 -1.45 10.37 -6.41
C LEU A 1 -2.55 10.35 -5.35
N GLY A 2 -2.27 9.80 -4.16
CA GLY A 2 -3.21 9.84 -3.05
C GLY A 2 -4.56 9.15 -3.30
N ILE A 3 -4.60 8.13 -4.14
CA ILE A 3 -5.83 7.43 -4.50
C ILE A 3 -6.25 6.56 -3.32
N PRO A 4 -7.43 6.79 -2.72
CA PRO A 4 -7.89 5.98 -1.59
C PRO A 4 -8.26 4.58 -2.05
N TYR A 5 -7.71 3.56 -1.39
CA TYR A 5 -8.06 2.16 -1.63
C TYR A 5 -8.92 1.56 -0.52
N GLY A 6 -8.93 2.21 0.64
CA GLY A 6 -9.63 1.72 1.80
C GLY A 6 -9.88 2.79 2.86
N LYS A 7 -10.67 2.41 3.85
CA LYS A 7 -10.91 3.18 5.08
C LYS A 7 -10.86 2.24 6.28
N ALA A 8 -10.45 2.76 7.43
CA ALA A 8 -10.42 1.98 8.66
C ALA A 8 -10.71 2.87 9.87
N GLU A 9 -11.49 2.36 10.79
CA GLU A 9 -11.58 2.89 12.14
C GLU A 9 -10.33 2.46 12.93
N ARG A 10 -10.01 3.23 13.99
CA ARG A 10 -8.87 2.93 14.86
C ARG A 10 -8.93 1.49 15.37
N PHE A 11 -7.85 0.74 15.19
CA PHE A 11 -7.68 -0.66 15.58
C PHE A 11 -8.68 -1.65 14.95
N GLN A 12 -9.43 -1.24 13.93
CA GLN A 12 -10.31 -2.13 13.18
C GLN A 12 -9.65 -2.62 11.89
N PRO A 13 -10.05 -3.79 11.38
CA PRO A 13 -9.68 -4.21 10.04
C PRO A 13 -10.10 -3.18 8.98
N PRO A 14 -9.33 -3.01 7.90
CA PRO A 14 -9.70 -2.10 6.84
C PRO A 14 -10.90 -2.61 6.04
N LYS A 15 -11.59 -1.67 5.40
CA LYS A 15 -12.69 -1.94 4.48
C LYS A 15 -12.42 -1.22 3.16
N PRO A 16 -12.88 -1.73 2.01
CA PRO A 16 -12.83 -1.01 0.75
C PRO A 16 -13.49 0.37 0.88
N CYS A 17 -13.02 1.33 0.11
CA CYS A 17 -13.76 2.59 -0.07
C CYS A 17 -15.11 2.33 -0.72
N ASP A 18 -16.11 3.15 -0.37
CA ASP A 18 -17.34 3.17 -1.13
C ASP A 18 -17.05 3.65 -2.56
N PRO A 19 -17.73 3.10 -3.57
CA PRO A 19 -17.65 3.64 -4.92
C PRO A 19 -17.98 5.13 -4.93
N TRP A 20 -17.30 5.88 -5.76
CA TRP A 20 -17.60 7.29 -5.99
C TRP A 20 -17.91 7.53 -7.47
N GLU A 21 -18.87 8.40 -7.74
CA GLU A 21 -19.29 8.75 -9.10
C GLU A 21 -18.67 10.08 -9.58
N GLU A 22 -18.22 10.92 -8.65
CA GLU A 22 -17.63 12.22 -8.94
C GLU A 22 -16.12 12.11 -9.16
N GLU A 23 -15.55 13.05 -9.92
CA GLU A 23 -14.09 13.17 -10.05
C GLU A 23 -13.46 13.48 -8.71
N LYS A 24 -12.38 12.76 -8.40
CA LYS A 24 -11.54 13.05 -7.23
C LYS A 24 -10.24 13.71 -7.67
N ASP A 25 -9.86 14.78 -6.99
CA ASP A 25 -8.53 15.37 -7.15
C ASP A 25 -7.47 14.43 -6.56
N CYS A 26 -6.74 13.77 -7.45
CA CYS A 26 -5.62 12.89 -7.13
C CYS A 26 -4.30 13.46 -7.69
N THR A 27 -4.15 14.78 -7.75
CA THR A 27 -2.95 15.46 -8.23
C THR A 27 -1.88 15.63 -7.15
N HIS A 28 -2.25 15.42 -5.88
CA HIS A 28 -1.37 15.54 -4.72
C HIS A 28 -1.20 14.22 -3.98
N PHE A 29 -0.12 14.08 -3.22
CA PHE A 29 0.02 12.95 -2.31
C PHE A 29 -1.10 12.96 -1.27
N GLY A 30 -1.61 11.78 -0.94
CA GLY A 30 -2.56 11.61 0.16
C GLY A 30 -1.86 11.77 1.52
N LYS A 31 -2.64 11.65 2.59
CA LYS A 31 -2.12 11.67 3.95
C LYS A 31 -1.27 10.42 4.20
N PHE A 32 -0.23 10.60 5.01
CA PHE A 32 0.70 9.55 5.41
C PHE A 32 0.24 8.87 6.70
N ALA A 33 0.70 7.64 6.94
CA ALA A 33 0.45 6.97 8.20
C ALA A 33 1.11 7.72 9.36
N ILE A 34 0.51 7.65 10.56
CA ILE A 34 1.12 8.19 11.76
C ILE A 34 2.39 7.38 12.07
N GLU A 35 3.49 8.07 12.25
CA GLU A 35 4.82 7.52 12.52
C GLU A 35 5.18 7.68 14.01
N THR A 36 6.12 6.86 14.49
CA THR A 36 6.59 6.93 15.88
C THR A 36 7.53 8.13 16.11
N ASP A 37 8.31 8.49 15.09
CA ASP A 37 9.26 9.62 15.11
C ASP A 37 8.83 10.65 14.07
N GLU A 38 7.74 11.37 14.33
CA GLU A 38 7.29 12.46 13.45
C GLU A 38 8.35 13.56 13.40
N LYS A 39 9.10 13.62 12.31
CA LYS A 39 9.81 14.83 11.95
C LYS A 39 8.82 15.73 11.23
N GLU A 40 8.51 16.86 11.82
CA GLU A 40 7.68 17.90 11.19
C GLU A 40 8.23 18.26 9.81
N ASN A 41 7.55 17.78 8.79
CA ASN A 41 7.74 18.21 7.41
C ASN A 41 6.46 18.95 7.01
N GLU A 42 6.56 20.21 6.65
CA GLU A 42 5.43 21.11 6.32
C GLU A 42 4.46 20.57 5.25
N TRP A 43 4.84 19.51 4.54
CA TRP A 43 4.08 18.92 3.43
C TRP A 43 3.71 17.43 3.61
N GLN A 44 4.03 16.85 4.75
CA GLN A 44 3.61 15.51 5.13
C GLN A 44 2.53 15.60 6.20
N ILE A 45 1.27 15.45 5.81
CA ILE A 45 0.16 15.39 6.75
C ILE A 45 -0.01 13.94 7.20
N HIS A 46 0.33 13.65 8.45
CA HIS A 46 0.13 12.36 9.08
C HIS A 46 -1.30 12.21 9.60
N SER A 47 -1.91 11.05 9.39
CA SER A 47 -3.31 10.80 9.77
C SER A 47 -3.59 9.31 9.90
N GLU A 48 -4.59 8.94 10.68
CA GLU A 48 -5.17 7.59 10.65
C GLU A 48 -5.92 7.31 9.32
N ASP A 49 -6.39 8.37 8.64
CA ASP A 49 -6.94 8.30 7.29
C ASP A 49 -5.80 8.29 6.25
N CYS A 50 -5.04 7.19 6.21
CA CYS A 50 -3.83 7.04 5.42
C CYS A 50 -3.88 5.93 4.37
N LEU A 51 -5.04 5.25 4.22
CA LEU A 51 -5.17 4.13 3.31
C LEU A 51 -5.30 4.60 1.85
N ASN A 52 -4.21 5.09 1.32
CA ASN A 52 -4.09 5.57 -0.05
C ASN A 52 -2.83 5.02 -0.73
N LEU A 53 -2.81 5.11 -2.05
CA LEU A 53 -1.70 4.67 -2.87
C LEU A 53 -1.41 5.69 -3.99
N ASN A 54 -0.23 5.57 -4.57
CA ASN A 54 0.21 6.40 -5.69
C ASN A 54 0.47 5.51 -6.90
N VAL A 55 -0.08 5.87 -8.04
CA VAL A 55 0.13 5.17 -9.31
C VAL A 55 0.96 6.04 -10.24
N PHE A 56 2.07 5.51 -10.72
CA PHE A 56 2.93 6.11 -11.72
C PHE A 56 2.89 5.23 -12.97
N THR A 57 2.33 5.74 -14.05
CA THR A 57 2.15 4.99 -15.29
C THR A 57 2.78 5.70 -16.47
N PRO A 58 3.37 4.95 -17.42
CA PRO A 58 3.83 5.52 -18.68
C PRO A 58 2.66 5.98 -19.56
N SER A 59 1.53 5.28 -19.48
CA SER A 59 0.31 5.57 -20.24
C SER A 59 -0.87 4.82 -19.63
N CYS A 60 -2.04 5.44 -19.63
CA CYS A 60 -3.28 4.76 -19.26
C CYS A 60 -3.77 3.78 -20.35
N GLN A 61 -3.14 3.81 -21.52
CA GLN A 61 -3.42 2.88 -22.62
C GLN A 61 -2.26 1.88 -22.73
N GLY A 62 -2.51 0.60 -22.46
CA GLY A 62 -1.47 -0.42 -22.54
C GLY A 62 -1.76 -1.65 -21.69
N LYS A 63 -0.76 -2.50 -21.58
CA LYS A 63 -0.69 -3.68 -20.71
C LYS A 63 0.70 -3.77 -20.10
N TYR A 64 1.08 -2.77 -19.33
CA TYR A 64 2.39 -2.72 -18.68
C TYR A 64 2.44 -3.70 -17.50
N PRO A 65 3.58 -4.34 -17.23
CA PRO A 65 3.81 -5.00 -15.96
C PRO A 65 3.59 -4.03 -14.80
N VAL A 66 3.10 -4.53 -13.68
CA VAL A 66 2.81 -3.74 -12.50
C VAL A 66 3.79 -4.09 -11.39
N VAL A 67 4.37 -3.08 -10.76
CA VAL A 67 5.20 -3.25 -9.56
C VAL A 67 4.51 -2.55 -8.40
N VAL A 68 4.13 -3.31 -7.37
CA VAL A 68 3.56 -2.77 -6.14
C VAL A 68 4.65 -2.74 -5.08
N ASN A 69 4.98 -1.55 -4.61
CA ASN A 69 6.02 -1.34 -3.60
C ASN A 69 5.43 -1.17 -2.21
N LEU A 70 5.88 -1.99 -1.28
CA LEU A 70 5.63 -1.87 0.14
C LEU A 70 6.90 -1.29 0.80
N HIS A 71 6.79 -0.09 1.35
CA HIS A 71 7.93 0.60 1.92
C HIS A 71 8.46 -0.09 3.19
N GLY A 72 9.72 0.15 3.52
CA GLY A 72 10.35 -0.27 4.78
C GLY A 72 10.08 0.71 5.91
N GLY A 73 10.96 0.73 6.92
CA GLY A 73 10.87 1.62 8.07
C GLY A 73 10.46 0.92 9.36
N ALA A 74 10.86 -0.35 9.53
CA ALA A 74 10.66 -1.15 10.76
C ALA A 74 9.19 -1.24 11.21
N PHE A 75 8.22 -1.05 10.32
CA PHE A 75 6.79 -0.92 10.60
C PHE A 75 6.42 0.26 11.51
N GLN A 76 7.31 1.22 11.69
CA GLN A 76 7.14 2.38 12.56
C GLN A 76 7.14 3.70 11.80
N ASN A 77 7.80 3.74 10.63
CA ASN A 77 7.90 4.90 9.77
C ASN A 77 7.94 4.48 8.29
N GLY A 78 7.92 5.46 7.40
CA GLY A 78 7.98 5.26 5.95
C GLY A 78 6.67 5.56 5.25
N ALA A 79 6.77 5.86 3.98
CA ALA A 79 5.64 6.24 3.15
C ALA A 79 5.80 5.81 1.70
N ALA A 80 4.70 5.78 0.97
CA ALA A 80 4.65 5.67 -0.48
C ALA A 80 4.96 7.03 -1.11
N ASP A 81 6.18 7.47 -0.95
CA ASP A 81 6.66 8.77 -1.42
C ASP A 81 7.16 8.72 -2.89
N ARG A 82 7.92 9.75 -3.26
CA ARG A 82 8.40 10.03 -4.62
C ARG A 82 9.44 9.05 -5.17
N THR A 83 9.74 7.97 -4.47
CA THR A 83 10.80 7.02 -4.87
C THR A 83 10.34 6.02 -5.94
N ALA A 84 9.39 6.39 -6.79
CA ALA A 84 9.08 5.60 -7.95
C ALA A 84 10.33 5.48 -8.84
N PRO A 85 10.85 4.29 -9.09
CA PRO A 85 11.83 4.11 -10.12
C PRO A 85 11.16 4.49 -11.45
N PHE A 86 11.62 5.56 -12.07
CA PHE A 86 11.12 6.00 -13.37
C PHE A 86 11.48 4.94 -14.41
N SER A 87 10.62 3.96 -14.56
CA SER A 87 10.66 3.04 -15.68
C SER A 87 9.60 3.44 -16.69
N ARG A 88 9.99 3.53 -17.95
CA ARG A 88 9.06 3.79 -19.05
C ARG A 88 8.22 2.57 -19.40
N ASP A 89 8.49 1.43 -18.77
CA ASP A 89 7.97 0.12 -19.22
C ASP A 89 7.17 -0.60 -18.14
N VAL A 90 6.90 0.03 -16.99
CA VAL A 90 6.10 -0.53 -15.90
C VAL A 90 5.14 0.49 -15.31
N VAL A 91 4.02 0.03 -14.79
CA VAL A 91 3.19 0.79 -13.86
C VAL A 91 3.73 0.54 -12.46
N PHE A 92 4.09 1.60 -11.74
CA PHE A 92 4.58 1.52 -10.38
C PHE A 92 3.52 2.01 -9.41
N VAL A 93 3.28 1.23 -8.35
CA VAL A 93 2.28 1.55 -7.32
C VAL A 93 2.98 1.57 -5.97
N GLY A 94 3.00 2.73 -5.31
CA GLY A 94 3.45 2.88 -3.93
C GLY A 94 2.26 2.83 -2.98
N VAL A 95 2.33 2.04 -1.92
CA VAL A 95 1.21 1.82 -0.99
C VAL A 95 1.53 2.37 0.39
N ASN A 96 0.66 3.26 0.92
CA ASN A 96 0.64 3.62 2.33
C ASN A 96 -0.21 2.60 3.10
N TYR A 97 0.23 2.23 4.30
CA TYR A 97 -0.46 1.31 5.20
C TYR A 97 -0.20 1.74 6.65
N ARG A 98 -1.07 1.37 7.57
CA ARG A 98 -0.94 1.75 8.98
C ARG A 98 0.32 1.16 9.60
N LEU A 99 0.96 1.96 10.44
CA LEU A 99 2.24 1.69 11.09
C LEU A 99 2.10 1.64 12.62
N GLY A 100 3.17 1.20 13.29
CA GLY A 100 3.28 1.21 14.74
C GLY A 100 2.10 0.56 15.44
N VAL A 101 1.61 1.20 16.48
CA VAL A 101 0.48 0.70 17.27
C VAL A 101 -0.84 0.69 16.48
N TRP A 102 -1.04 1.61 15.54
CA TRP A 102 -2.26 1.67 14.71
C TRP A 102 -2.38 0.49 13.75
N GLY A 103 -1.24 0.00 13.24
CA GLY A 103 -1.18 -1.12 12.32
C GLY A 103 -0.98 -2.49 12.98
N PHE A 104 -0.31 -2.54 14.14
CA PHE A 104 0.22 -3.81 14.65
C PHE A 104 -0.02 -4.06 16.14
N LEU A 105 -0.83 -3.23 16.82
CA LEU A 105 -1.18 -3.47 18.21
C LEU A 105 -2.14 -4.64 18.34
N GLN A 106 -1.78 -5.58 19.22
CA GLN A 106 -2.69 -6.61 19.72
C GLN A 106 -2.77 -6.51 21.24
N MET A 107 -3.97 -6.37 21.78
CA MET A 107 -4.20 -6.47 23.21
C MET A 107 -5.60 -7.01 23.50
N PRO A 108 -5.80 -7.63 24.70
CA PRO A 108 -7.10 -8.16 25.10
C PRO A 108 -8.20 -7.09 25.04
N GLY A 109 -9.35 -7.45 24.52
CA GLY A 109 -10.51 -6.54 24.41
C GLY A 109 -10.52 -5.66 23.14
N LEU A 110 -9.46 -5.64 22.35
CA LEU A 110 -9.47 -5.03 21.02
C LEU A 110 -9.92 -6.06 19.96
N PRO A 111 -10.73 -5.64 18.99
CA PRO A 111 -11.12 -6.51 17.86
C PRO A 111 -9.97 -6.75 16.86
N SER A 112 -8.84 -6.11 17.08
CA SER A 112 -7.66 -6.21 16.21
C SER A 112 -6.95 -7.54 16.39
N SER A 113 -6.57 -8.15 15.27
CA SER A 113 -5.69 -9.32 15.24
C SER A 113 -4.21 -8.99 15.45
N GLY A 114 -3.83 -7.71 15.60
CA GLY A 114 -2.45 -7.24 15.55
C GLY A 114 -1.86 -7.17 14.14
N ASN A 115 -2.65 -7.40 13.11
CA ASN A 115 -2.20 -7.47 11.71
C ASN A 115 -2.88 -6.44 10.80
N ASN A 116 -3.41 -5.35 11.35
CA ASN A 116 -4.16 -4.38 10.57
C ASN A 116 -3.33 -3.78 9.43
N GLY A 117 -2.05 -3.46 9.68
CA GLY A 117 -1.16 -2.99 8.62
C GLY A 117 -0.94 -4.01 7.49
N LEU A 118 -0.90 -5.31 7.81
CA LEU A 118 -0.84 -6.37 6.80
C LEU A 118 -2.18 -6.51 6.05
N LEU A 119 -3.30 -6.37 6.75
CA LEU A 119 -4.64 -6.37 6.14
C LEU A 119 -4.83 -5.17 5.20
N ASP A 120 -4.27 -4.01 5.55
CA ASP A 120 -4.25 -2.83 4.68
C ASP A 120 -3.51 -3.14 3.37
N GLN A 121 -2.35 -3.79 3.45
CA GLN A 121 -1.57 -4.20 2.28
C GLN A 121 -2.33 -5.22 1.41
N ILE A 122 -3.02 -6.18 2.02
CA ILE A 122 -3.87 -7.13 1.31
C ILE A 122 -4.99 -6.40 0.56
N LEU A 123 -5.65 -5.46 1.22
CA LEU A 123 -6.71 -4.65 0.60
C LEU A 123 -6.18 -3.82 -0.57
N ALA A 124 -5.01 -3.21 -0.42
CA ALA A 124 -4.34 -2.47 -1.50
C ALA A 124 -4.03 -3.38 -2.70
N LEU A 125 -3.56 -4.61 -2.47
CA LEU A 125 -3.29 -5.57 -3.53
C LEU A 125 -4.57 -5.97 -4.27
N HIS A 126 -5.69 -6.15 -3.57
CA HIS A 126 -6.98 -6.39 -4.20
C HIS A 126 -7.42 -5.19 -5.04
N TRP A 127 -7.25 -3.97 -4.52
CA TRP A 127 -7.53 -2.76 -5.28
C TRP A 127 -6.69 -2.71 -6.58
N VAL A 128 -5.39 -2.93 -6.49
CA VAL A 128 -4.50 -2.98 -7.66
C VAL A 128 -4.96 -4.04 -8.65
N LYS A 129 -5.29 -5.23 -8.19
CA LYS A 129 -5.76 -6.33 -9.04
C LYS A 129 -7.00 -5.96 -9.84
N ASN A 130 -7.91 -5.20 -9.23
CA ASN A 130 -9.20 -4.86 -9.82
C ASN A 130 -9.13 -3.60 -10.70
N GLU A 131 -8.34 -2.60 -10.31
CA GLU A 131 -8.41 -1.25 -10.88
C GLU A 131 -7.23 -0.89 -11.80
N ILE A 132 -6.10 -1.59 -11.70
CA ILE A 132 -4.86 -1.15 -12.35
C ILE A 132 -4.94 -1.15 -13.89
N ALA A 133 -5.88 -1.88 -14.47
CA ALA A 133 -6.11 -1.87 -15.91
C ALA A 133 -6.53 -0.48 -16.43
N ALA A 134 -7.26 0.30 -15.63
CA ALA A 134 -7.63 1.68 -15.96
C ALA A 134 -6.42 2.62 -16.05
N PHE A 135 -5.31 2.23 -15.44
CA PHE A 135 -4.02 2.93 -15.48
C PHE A 135 -3.03 2.31 -16.47
N GLY A 136 -3.50 1.45 -17.37
CA GLY A 136 -2.66 0.79 -18.38
C GLY A 136 -1.82 -0.38 -17.83
N GLY A 137 -2.04 -0.80 -16.58
CA GLY A 137 -1.37 -1.95 -15.99
C GLY A 137 -2.04 -3.28 -16.37
N ASP A 138 -1.25 -4.34 -16.38
CA ASP A 138 -1.75 -5.71 -16.61
C ASP A 138 -2.02 -6.40 -15.26
N PRO A 139 -3.27 -6.64 -14.88
CA PRO A 139 -3.61 -7.29 -13.62
C PRO A 139 -3.16 -8.76 -13.53
N GLN A 140 -2.69 -9.36 -14.63
CA GLN A 140 -2.10 -10.70 -14.63
C GLN A 140 -0.57 -10.68 -14.41
N ARG A 141 0.06 -9.51 -14.47
CA ARG A 141 1.51 -9.34 -14.32
C ARG A 141 1.85 -8.38 -13.18
N ILE A 142 1.41 -8.71 -11.98
CA ILE A 142 1.66 -7.94 -10.76
C ILE A 142 2.84 -8.57 -10.00
N THR A 143 3.87 -7.77 -9.77
CA THR A 143 5.00 -8.08 -8.90
C THR A 143 4.87 -7.25 -7.62
N VAL A 144 4.83 -7.88 -6.46
CA VAL A 144 4.95 -7.18 -5.19
C VAL A 144 6.41 -7.11 -4.77
N MET A 145 6.87 -5.95 -4.35
CA MET A 145 8.23 -5.76 -3.86
C MET A 145 8.26 -5.04 -2.52
N GLY A 146 9.32 -5.27 -1.77
CA GLY A 146 9.53 -4.55 -0.52
C GLY A 146 10.98 -4.56 -0.08
N LEU A 147 11.34 -3.52 0.67
CA LEU A 147 12.65 -3.36 1.29
C LEU A 147 12.51 -3.46 2.81
N SER A 148 13.40 -4.16 3.50
CA SER A 148 13.44 -4.23 4.97
C SER A 148 12.10 -4.73 5.56
N ALA A 149 11.39 -3.93 6.35
CA ALA A 149 10.05 -4.26 6.85
C ALA A 149 9.05 -4.54 5.72
N GLY A 150 9.14 -3.82 4.58
CA GLY A 150 8.34 -4.12 3.39
C GLY A 150 8.65 -5.50 2.82
N ALA A 151 9.91 -5.94 2.82
CA ALA A 151 10.26 -7.30 2.41
C ALA A 151 9.70 -8.36 3.37
N LYS A 152 9.68 -8.08 4.68
CA LYS A 152 9.03 -8.97 5.67
C LYS A 152 7.52 -9.05 5.42
N SER A 153 6.89 -7.91 5.07
CA SER A 153 5.48 -7.89 4.63
C SER A 153 5.27 -8.80 3.43
N VAL A 154 6.10 -8.67 2.39
CA VAL A 154 6.01 -9.54 1.19
C VAL A 154 6.14 -11.01 1.57
N GLY A 155 7.07 -11.36 2.47
CA GLY A 155 7.20 -12.73 3.00
C GLY A 155 5.93 -13.22 3.69
N ALA A 156 5.30 -12.38 4.51
CA ALA A 156 4.02 -12.70 5.15
C ALA A 156 2.88 -12.86 4.14
N LEU A 157 2.82 -11.99 3.12
CA LEU A 157 1.80 -12.02 2.07
C LEU A 157 1.87 -13.27 1.21
N LEU A 158 3.07 -13.84 0.97
CA LEU A 158 3.23 -15.12 0.28
C LEU A 158 2.53 -16.28 1.02
N ALA A 159 2.43 -16.20 2.34
CA ALA A 159 1.76 -17.20 3.18
C ALA A 159 0.30 -16.84 3.52
N ALA A 160 -0.12 -15.59 3.30
CA ALA A 160 -1.44 -15.10 3.71
C ALA A 160 -2.53 -15.53 2.73
N PRO A 161 -3.57 -16.29 3.18
CA PRO A 161 -4.65 -16.71 2.29
C PRO A 161 -5.38 -15.54 1.63
N GLY A 162 -5.51 -14.40 2.33
CA GLY A 162 -6.16 -13.20 1.81
C GLY A 162 -5.41 -12.50 0.67
N ALA A 163 -4.12 -12.79 0.48
CA ALA A 163 -3.33 -12.23 -0.62
C ALA A 163 -3.26 -13.17 -1.85
N ARG A 164 -3.90 -14.34 -1.77
CA ARG A 164 -3.87 -15.31 -2.87
C ARG A 164 -4.42 -14.70 -4.16
N ASP A 165 -3.75 -15.00 -5.27
CA ASP A 165 -4.12 -14.57 -6.63
C ASP A 165 -4.09 -13.05 -6.88
N THR A 166 -3.59 -12.24 -5.91
CA THR A 166 -3.44 -10.79 -6.08
C THR A 166 -2.15 -10.41 -6.81
N PHE A 167 -1.12 -11.26 -6.77
CA PHE A 167 0.16 -11.03 -7.47
C PHE A 167 0.74 -12.36 -7.97
N SER A 168 1.64 -12.29 -8.95
CA SER A 168 2.28 -13.45 -9.58
C SER A 168 3.78 -13.56 -9.27
N GLN A 169 4.41 -12.51 -8.79
CA GLN A 169 5.85 -12.43 -8.51
C GLN A 169 6.11 -11.62 -7.24
N ALA A 170 7.23 -11.93 -6.59
CA ALA A 170 7.64 -11.23 -5.37
C ALA A 170 9.14 -10.91 -5.39
N ILE A 171 9.51 -9.72 -4.90
CA ILE A 171 10.90 -9.28 -4.72
C ILE A 171 11.07 -8.87 -3.26
N LEU A 172 11.97 -9.56 -2.55
CA LEU A 172 12.28 -9.30 -1.16
C LEU A 172 13.72 -8.78 -1.06
N SER A 173 13.87 -7.54 -0.62
CA SER A 173 15.18 -6.91 -0.44
C SER A 173 15.47 -6.64 1.03
N SER A 174 16.56 -7.21 1.56
CA SER A 174 17.06 -6.95 2.92
C SER A 174 16.07 -7.20 4.05
N GLY A 175 15.20 -8.20 3.93
CA GLY A 175 14.19 -8.48 4.97
C GLY A 175 13.68 -9.90 5.01
N ALA A 176 14.07 -10.74 4.09
CA ALA A 176 13.77 -12.18 4.13
C ALA A 176 14.69 -12.88 5.14
N THR A 177 14.12 -13.61 6.05
CA THR A 177 14.82 -14.61 6.88
C THR A 177 14.05 -15.90 6.79
#